data_b047973bb890987cd74c92837737947b
#
_entry.id   b047973bb890987cd74c92837737947b
#
_cell.length_a   1.000
_cell.length_b   1.000
_cell.length_c   1.000
_cell.angle_alpha   90.00
_cell.angle_beta   90.00
_cell.angle_gamma   90.00
#
_symmetry.space_group_name_H-M   'P 1'
#
loop_
_entity.id
_entity.type
_entity.pdbx_description
1 polymer ?
#
loop_
_entity_poly.entity_id
_entity_poly.type
_entity_poly.pdbx_seq_one_letter_code
_entity_poly.pdbx_strand_id
1 'polypeptide(L)'
;PKPVFHKIEIATVTNSSPRVGTHAVLQQKLIEAFSMDPRLKLGTGDGLLKTEVTQYRREGLTANTTDAYLYSTFRVTYTVRCTLTADNGKKVLFKNRDFTASATLQPVGDATSEEASLAPTLFADIASQIREAATTAW
;
A
#
# COMPACT_ATOMS: atom_id res chain seq x y z
N PRO A 1 7.58 3.10 -25.19
CA PRO A 1 7.35 1.65 -25.06
C PRO A 1 5.87 1.32 -25.05
N LYS A 2 5.54 0.20 -25.65
CA LYS A 2 4.16 -0.26 -25.66
C LYS A 2 3.79 -0.86 -24.31
N PRO A 3 2.58 -0.63 -23.83
CA PRO A 3 2.13 -1.28 -22.60
C PRO A 3 2.05 -2.79 -22.81
N VAL A 4 2.43 -3.53 -21.75
CA VAL A 4 2.43 -4.99 -21.77
C VAL A 4 1.00 -5.52 -21.55
N PHE A 5 0.14 -4.71 -20.98
CA PHE A 5 -1.28 -5.02 -20.80
C PHE A 5 -2.09 -3.74 -20.92
N HIS A 6 -3.36 -3.86 -21.31
CA HIS A 6 -4.29 -2.74 -21.39
C HIS A 6 -5.33 -2.80 -20.27
N LYS A 7 -5.74 -3.99 -19.89
CA LYS A 7 -6.64 -4.22 -18.78
C LYS A 7 -5.89 -4.91 -17.64
N ILE A 8 -6.13 -4.43 -16.43
CA ILE A 8 -5.55 -5.00 -15.25
C ILE A 8 -6.65 -5.36 -14.25
N GLU A 9 -6.57 -6.57 -13.75
CA GLU A 9 -7.43 -7.02 -12.66
C GLU A 9 -6.67 -6.83 -11.36
N ILE A 10 -7.29 -6.11 -10.42
CA ILE A 10 -6.76 -5.99 -9.08
C ILE A 10 -7.44 -7.08 -8.25
N ALA A 11 -6.71 -8.14 -7.95
CA ALA A 11 -7.23 -9.22 -7.12
C ALA A 11 -7.58 -8.68 -5.73
N THR A 12 -8.52 -9.33 -5.06
CA THR A 12 -8.90 -8.93 -3.70
C THR A 12 -7.67 -8.88 -2.80
N VAL A 13 -7.43 -7.73 -2.20
CA VAL A 13 -6.28 -7.50 -1.32
C VAL A 13 -6.44 -8.35 -0.06
N THR A 14 -5.36 -9.00 0.35
CA THR A 14 -5.31 -9.77 1.59
C THR A 14 -4.49 -9.05 2.65
N ASN A 15 -4.68 -9.43 3.91
CA ASN A 15 -4.00 -8.81 5.04
C ASN A 15 -3.47 -9.90 5.97
N SER A 16 -2.15 -9.96 6.12
CA SER A 16 -1.50 -10.82 7.10
C SER A 16 -0.87 -10.00 8.25
N SER A 17 -1.05 -8.68 8.23
CA SER A 17 -0.57 -7.80 9.29
C SER A 17 -1.53 -7.83 10.49
N PRO A 18 -1.10 -7.32 11.66
CA PRO A 18 -1.97 -7.27 12.84
C PRO A 18 -3.04 -6.16 12.78
N ARG A 19 -3.03 -5.29 11.77
CA ARG A 19 -4.01 -4.20 11.65
C ARG A 19 -5.21 -4.64 10.85
N VAL A 20 -6.33 -4.77 11.55
CA VAL A 20 -7.60 -5.22 10.96
C VAL A 20 -8.15 -4.18 9.98
N GLY A 21 -8.72 -4.64 8.88
CA GLY A 21 -9.40 -3.77 7.93
C GLY A 21 -8.52 -3.08 6.89
N THR A 22 -7.20 -3.23 6.98
CA THR A 22 -6.27 -2.55 6.07
C THR A 22 -6.43 -3.00 4.63
N HIS A 23 -6.84 -4.25 4.41
CA HIS A 23 -7.07 -4.76 3.06
C HIS A 23 -8.14 -3.96 2.30
N ALA A 24 -9.20 -3.56 2.99
CA ALA A 24 -10.28 -2.80 2.35
C ALA A 24 -9.82 -1.39 1.95
N VAL A 25 -9.04 -0.75 2.80
CA VAL A 25 -8.52 0.59 2.53
C VAL A 25 -7.57 0.56 1.33
N LEU A 26 -6.63 -0.39 1.35
CA LEU A 26 -5.67 -0.52 0.23
C LEU A 26 -6.38 -0.89 -1.07
N GLN A 27 -7.36 -1.79 -1.02
CA GLN A 27 -8.14 -2.15 -2.21
C GLN A 27 -8.72 -0.92 -2.88
N GLN A 28 -9.35 -0.05 -2.10
CA GLN A 28 -9.95 1.16 -2.63
C GLN A 28 -8.90 2.12 -3.18
N LYS A 29 -7.79 2.28 -2.50
CA LYS A 29 -6.71 3.18 -2.95
C LYS A 29 -6.07 2.68 -4.24
N LEU A 30 -5.94 1.36 -4.40
CA LEU A 30 -5.45 0.77 -5.64
C LEU A 30 -6.42 1.05 -6.80
N ILE A 31 -7.71 0.83 -6.57
CA ILE A 31 -8.73 1.10 -7.59
C ILE A 31 -8.68 2.57 -7.99
N GLU A 32 -8.60 3.49 -7.03
CA GLU A 32 -8.53 4.92 -7.32
C GLU A 32 -7.28 5.25 -8.15
N ALA A 33 -6.11 4.75 -7.73
CA ALA A 33 -4.84 5.06 -8.39
C ALA A 33 -4.81 4.56 -9.84
N PHE A 34 -5.26 3.34 -10.07
CA PHE A 34 -5.27 2.76 -11.41
C PHE A 34 -6.35 3.36 -12.29
N SER A 35 -7.50 3.73 -11.72
CA SER A 35 -8.59 4.37 -12.47
C SER A 35 -8.22 5.75 -12.99
N MET A 36 -7.30 6.43 -12.31
CA MET A 36 -6.85 7.77 -12.70
C MET A 36 -5.82 7.74 -13.83
N ASP A 37 -5.29 6.59 -14.17
CA ASP A 37 -4.31 6.48 -15.24
C ASP A 37 -5.03 6.17 -16.56
N PRO A 38 -4.99 7.10 -17.54
CA PRO A 38 -5.72 6.91 -18.80
C PRO A 38 -5.18 5.77 -19.65
N ARG A 39 -3.98 5.27 -19.37
CA ARG A 39 -3.37 4.17 -20.11
C ARG A 39 -3.91 2.81 -19.70
N LEU A 40 -4.63 2.75 -18.58
CA LEU A 40 -5.06 1.50 -17.97
C LEU A 40 -6.59 1.44 -17.88
N LYS A 41 -7.12 0.23 -18.02
CA LYS A 41 -8.52 -0.07 -17.72
C LYS A 41 -8.57 -1.15 -16.65
N LEU A 42 -9.45 -0.95 -15.67
CA LEU A 42 -9.70 -1.96 -14.66
C LEU A 42 -10.68 -3.00 -15.20
N GLY A 43 -10.43 -4.25 -14.91
CA GLY A 43 -11.30 -5.35 -15.28
C GLY A 43 -10.53 -6.61 -15.54
N THR A 44 -11.24 -7.70 -15.73
CA THR A 44 -10.65 -8.98 -16.09
C THR A 44 -9.98 -8.86 -17.44
N GLY A 45 -8.69 -9.11 -17.48
CA GLY A 45 -7.90 -8.97 -18.69
C GLY A 45 -6.59 -9.73 -18.57
N ASP A 46 -5.61 -9.29 -19.33
CA ASP A 46 -4.31 -9.97 -19.40
C ASP A 46 -3.37 -9.59 -18.26
N GLY A 47 -3.63 -8.51 -17.54
CA GLY A 47 -2.82 -8.13 -16.37
C GLY A 47 -3.50 -8.52 -15.06
N LEU A 48 -2.71 -9.02 -14.11
CA LEU A 48 -3.21 -9.40 -12.79
C LEU A 48 -2.26 -8.89 -11.71
N LEU A 49 -2.80 -8.10 -10.79
CA LEU A 49 -2.08 -7.60 -9.63
C LEU A 49 -2.58 -8.32 -8.39
N LYS A 50 -1.67 -8.99 -7.68
CA LYS A 50 -1.95 -9.62 -6.38
C LYS A 50 -1.22 -8.85 -5.31
N THR A 51 -1.93 -8.48 -4.25
CA THR A 51 -1.43 -7.57 -3.23
C THR A 51 -1.79 -8.07 -1.84
N GLU A 52 -0.82 -7.97 -0.94
CA GLU A 52 -0.99 -8.38 0.45
C GLU A 52 -0.38 -7.32 1.36
N VAL A 53 -1.13 -6.88 2.38
CA VAL A 53 -0.58 -6.07 3.47
C VAL A 53 0.16 -7.01 4.39
N THR A 54 1.49 -6.92 4.45
CA THR A 54 2.31 -7.89 5.17
C THR A 54 2.78 -7.41 6.53
N GLN A 55 2.98 -6.09 6.70
CA GLN A 55 3.52 -5.55 7.94
C GLN A 55 2.89 -4.23 8.30
N TYR A 56 2.72 -4.06 9.60
CA TYR A 56 2.44 -2.79 10.24
C TYR A 56 3.47 -2.63 11.35
N ARG A 57 4.11 -1.47 11.39
CA ARG A 57 5.15 -1.20 12.37
C ARG A 57 4.93 0.16 12.99
N ARG A 58 5.01 0.21 14.32
CA ARG A 58 4.94 1.45 15.07
C ARG A 58 6.20 1.56 15.91
N GLU A 59 6.92 2.67 15.78
CA GLU A 59 8.21 2.87 16.42
C GLU A 59 8.19 4.18 17.17
N GLY A 60 8.54 4.16 18.46
CA GLY A 60 8.70 5.37 19.25
C GLY A 60 10.01 6.07 18.88
N LEU A 61 9.94 7.37 18.62
CA LEU A 61 11.09 8.16 18.18
C LEU A 61 11.61 9.08 19.26
N THR A 62 10.72 9.72 20.00
CA THR A 62 11.07 10.74 21.00
C THR A 62 10.38 10.43 22.31
N ALA A 63 11.16 10.26 23.38
CA ALA A 63 10.62 10.01 24.71
C ALA A 63 10.05 11.30 25.30
N ASN A 64 9.02 11.14 26.14
CA ASN A 64 8.48 12.23 26.93
C ASN A 64 9.52 12.65 27.97
N THR A 65 9.76 13.97 28.11
CA THR A 65 10.78 14.49 29.02
C THR A 65 10.44 14.27 30.48
N THR A 66 9.16 14.18 30.83
CA THR A 66 8.72 13.93 32.21
C THR A 66 8.62 12.46 32.58
N ASP A 67 8.51 11.59 31.58
CA ASP A 67 8.44 10.14 31.77
C ASP A 67 9.20 9.46 30.62
N ALA A 68 10.36 8.90 30.92
CA ALA A 68 11.23 8.28 29.93
C ALA A 68 10.63 7.05 29.26
N TYR A 69 9.56 6.47 29.84
CA TYR A 69 8.89 5.30 29.29
C TYR A 69 7.80 5.66 28.27
N LEU A 70 7.45 6.94 28.16
CA LEU A 70 6.41 7.40 27.23
C LEU A 70 7.05 8.10 26.05
N TYR A 71 6.62 7.73 24.85
CA TYR A 71 7.05 8.37 23.61
C TYR A 71 6.03 9.42 23.22
N SER A 72 6.52 10.57 22.75
CA SER A 72 5.65 11.65 22.25
C SER A 72 5.56 11.67 20.72
N THR A 73 6.49 11.01 20.04
CA THR A 73 6.51 10.95 18.58
C THR A 73 6.71 9.51 18.14
N PHE A 74 5.93 9.09 17.16
CA PHE A 74 5.98 7.73 16.64
C PHE A 74 6.14 7.78 15.13
N ARG A 75 6.77 6.75 14.57
CA ARG A 75 6.76 6.47 13.15
C ARG A 75 5.87 5.25 12.90
N VAL A 76 4.92 5.40 12.00
CA VAL A 76 4.05 4.31 11.55
C VAL A 76 4.45 3.93 10.14
N THR A 77 4.67 2.65 9.89
CA THR A 77 5.08 2.13 8.58
C THR A 77 4.19 0.97 8.20
N TYR A 78 3.66 1.01 6.97
CA TYR A 78 3.00 -0.14 6.37
C TYR A 78 3.88 -0.70 5.27
N THR A 79 3.90 -2.02 5.16
CA THR A 79 4.57 -2.74 4.08
C THR A 79 3.55 -3.59 3.34
N VAL A 80 3.60 -3.51 2.02
CA VAL A 80 2.69 -4.21 1.11
C VAL A 80 3.54 -4.98 0.12
N ARG A 81 3.16 -6.23 -0.14
CA ARG A 81 3.86 -7.10 -1.08
C ARG A 81 2.99 -7.33 -2.29
N CYS A 82 3.55 -7.12 -3.47
CA CYS A 82 2.82 -7.25 -4.73
C CYS A 82 3.51 -8.15 -5.72
N THR A 83 2.68 -8.82 -6.52
CA THR A 83 3.12 -9.56 -7.70
C THR A 83 2.26 -9.10 -8.88
N LEU A 84 2.91 -8.73 -9.98
CA LEU A 84 2.23 -8.31 -11.19
C LEU A 84 2.60 -9.25 -12.33
N THR A 85 1.61 -9.86 -12.94
CA THR A 85 1.78 -10.70 -14.10
C THR A 85 1.00 -10.16 -15.28
N ALA A 86 1.41 -10.52 -16.48
CA ALA A 86 0.73 -10.19 -17.72
C ALA A 86 0.63 -11.44 -18.60
N ASP A 87 -0.07 -11.32 -19.71
CA ASP A 87 -0.24 -12.40 -20.69
C ASP A 87 -0.75 -13.67 -20.02
N ASN A 88 -1.83 -13.51 -19.21
CA ASN A 88 -2.49 -14.60 -18.49
C ASN A 88 -1.53 -15.40 -17.61
N GLY A 89 -0.61 -14.71 -16.95
CA GLY A 89 0.33 -15.31 -16.04
C GLY A 89 1.64 -15.79 -16.67
N LYS A 90 1.75 -15.72 -17.99
CA LYS A 90 2.94 -16.21 -18.69
C LYS A 90 4.13 -15.27 -18.52
N LYS A 91 3.87 -13.99 -18.28
CA LYS A 91 4.92 -12.98 -18.10
C LYS A 91 4.83 -12.41 -16.71
N VAL A 92 5.93 -12.49 -15.95
CA VAL A 92 6.03 -11.89 -14.61
C VAL A 92 6.74 -10.56 -14.75
N LEU A 93 6.05 -9.46 -14.41
CA LEU A 93 6.64 -8.12 -14.48
C LEU A 93 7.39 -7.80 -13.19
N PHE A 94 6.81 -8.14 -12.04
CA PHE A 94 7.55 -8.21 -10.77
C PHE A 94 6.87 -9.22 -9.85
N LYS A 95 7.66 -9.80 -8.95
CA LYS A 95 7.18 -10.85 -8.05
C LYS A 95 7.61 -10.56 -6.62
N ASN A 96 6.64 -10.61 -5.71
CA ASN A 96 6.86 -10.43 -4.27
C ASN A 96 7.68 -9.16 -3.96
N ARG A 97 7.37 -8.10 -4.68
CA ARG A 97 8.03 -6.81 -4.49
C ARG A 97 7.37 -6.07 -3.34
N ASP A 98 8.19 -5.52 -2.44
CA ASP A 98 7.71 -4.79 -1.29
C ASP A 98 7.62 -3.30 -1.58
N PHE A 99 6.54 -2.69 -1.11
CA PHE A 99 6.30 -1.25 -1.16
C PHE A 99 5.99 -0.78 0.25
N THR A 100 6.57 0.34 0.64
CA THR A 100 6.38 0.87 1.98
C THR A 100 5.98 2.33 1.94
N ALA A 101 5.29 2.76 3.00
CA ALA A 101 5.04 4.17 3.26
C ALA A 101 5.06 4.39 4.77
N SER A 102 5.58 5.53 5.18
CA SER A 102 5.72 5.87 6.59
C SER A 102 5.26 7.29 6.84
N ALA A 103 4.80 7.54 8.05
CA ALA A 103 4.52 8.89 8.53
C ALA A 103 4.87 8.97 9.99
N THR A 104 5.25 10.16 10.43
CA THR A 104 5.43 10.43 11.86
C THR A 104 4.15 10.99 12.43
N LEU A 105 3.92 10.66 13.68
CA LEU A 105 2.69 10.95 14.39
C LEU A 105 3.05 11.48 15.76
N GLN A 106 2.47 12.61 16.14
CA GLN A 106 2.64 13.20 17.46
C GLN A 106 1.24 13.30 18.08
N PRO A 107 0.76 12.23 18.72
CA PRO A 107 -0.63 12.20 19.18
C PRO A 107 -0.90 13.21 20.29
N VAL A 108 -2.03 13.90 20.14
CA VAL A 108 -2.58 14.79 21.15
C VAL A 108 -3.97 14.24 21.47
N GLY A 109 -4.06 13.46 22.54
CA GLY A 109 -5.32 12.79 22.90
C GLY A 109 -5.30 11.31 22.51
N ASP A 110 -6.30 10.85 21.74
CA ASP A 110 -6.42 9.44 21.38
C ASP A 110 -5.47 9.08 20.22
N ALA A 111 -4.34 8.48 20.59
CA ALA A 111 -3.33 8.05 19.64
C ALA A 111 -3.86 7.03 18.62
N THR A 112 -4.80 6.17 19.02
CA THR A 112 -5.37 5.16 18.14
C THR A 112 -6.17 5.79 17.01
N SER A 113 -6.98 6.82 17.32
CA SER A 113 -7.76 7.53 16.30
C SER A 113 -6.86 8.29 15.34
N GLU A 114 -5.82 8.96 15.85
CA GLU A 114 -4.87 9.68 15.00
C GLU A 114 -4.10 8.75 14.09
N GLU A 115 -3.69 7.60 14.62
CA GLU A 115 -2.99 6.57 13.87
C GLU A 115 -3.87 5.98 12.78
N ALA A 116 -5.15 5.71 13.08
CA ALA A 116 -6.09 5.17 12.10
C ALA A 116 -6.34 6.15 10.96
N SER A 117 -6.30 7.47 11.23
CA SER A 117 -6.50 8.48 10.18
C SER A 117 -5.34 8.58 9.20
N LEU A 118 -4.16 8.06 9.55
CA LEU A 118 -3.01 8.04 8.66
C LEU A 118 -3.09 6.92 7.62
N ALA A 119 -3.82 5.84 7.90
CA ALA A 119 -3.87 4.67 7.03
C ALA A 119 -4.29 5.01 5.59
N PRO A 120 -5.36 5.78 5.35
CA PRO A 120 -5.74 6.12 3.98
C PRO A 120 -4.64 6.88 3.22
N THR A 121 -3.96 7.81 3.88
CA THR A 121 -2.88 8.59 3.27
C THR A 121 -1.69 7.69 2.91
N LEU A 122 -1.29 6.81 3.82
CA LEU A 122 -0.17 5.91 3.58
C LEU A 122 -0.50 4.88 2.49
N PHE A 123 -1.71 4.36 2.47
CA PHE A 123 -2.12 3.42 1.43
C PHE A 123 -2.30 4.10 0.08
N ALA A 124 -2.69 5.38 0.04
CA ALA A 124 -2.72 6.15 -1.21
C ALA A 124 -1.31 6.30 -1.78
N ASP A 125 -0.32 6.56 -0.92
CA ASP A 125 1.09 6.63 -1.32
C ASP A 125 1.56 5.28 -1.88
N ILE A 126 1.30 4.20 -1.16
CA ILE A 126 1.67 2.84 -1.61
C ILE A 126 1.01 2.51 -2.95
N ALA A 127 -0.28 2.82 -3.10
CA ALA A 127 -1.01 2.56 -4.34
C ALA A 127 -0.40 3.33 -5.52
N SER A 128 0.03 4.56 -5.29
CA SER A 128 0.70 5.37 -6.30
C SER A 128 2.04 4.76 -6.70
N GLN A 129 2.81 4.27 -5.73
CA GLN A 129 4.08 3.59 -6.00
C GLN A 129 3.86 2.33 -6.82
N ILE A 130 2.83 1.55 -6.50
CA ILE A 130 2.51 0.31 -7.22
C ILE A 130 2.10 0.63 -8.65
N ARG A 131 1.25 1.63 -8.85
CA ARG A 131 0.84 2.06 -10.19
C ARG A 131 2.06 2.49 -11.02
N GLU A 132 2.95 3.27 -10.44
CA GLU A 132 4.14 3.70 -11.14
C GLU A 132 5.04 2.51 -11.51
N ALA A 133 5.24 1.58 -10.59
CA ALA A 133 6.01 0.37 -10.87
C ALA A 133 5.35 -0.46 -11.99
N ALA A 134 4.04 -0.55 -11.99
CA ALA A 134 3.30 -1.30 -13.01
C ALA A 134 3.46 -0.68 -14.40
N THR A 135 3.50 0.64 -14.49
CA THR A 135 3.57 1.34 -15.78
C THR A 135 5.00 1.51 -16.27
N THR A 136 5.99 1.43 -15.39
CA THR A 136 7.41 1.51 -15.79
C THR A 136 8.00 0.13 -16.10
N ALA A 137 7.30 -0.94 -15.74
CA ALA A 137 7.73 -2.31 -16.04
C ALA A 137 7.51 -2.68 -17.51
N TRP A 138 6.97 -1.80 -18.32
CA TRP A 138 6.67 -2.01 -19.74
C TRP A 138 7.92 -1.97 -20.62
#